data_06b377aac25792ee8e057e226c6ddb1e
#
_entry.id   06b377aac25792ee8e057e226c6ddb1e
#
_cell.length_a   1.000
_cell.length_b   1.000
_cell.length_c   1.000
_cell.angle_alpha   90.00
_cell.angle_beta   90.00
_cell.angle_gamma   90.00
#
_symmetry.space_group_name_H-M   'P 1'
#
loop_
_entity.id
_entity.type
_entity.pdbx_description
1 polymer ?
#
loop_
_entity_poly.entity_id
_entity_poly.type
_entity_poly.pdbx_seq_one_letter_code
_entity_poly.pdbx_strand_id
1 'polypeptide(L)' 'MNILLIDNYDSFTYNLFHYLDELNAGGVDVVRNDELDLDKVKNYDKVVLS' A
#
# COMPACT_ATOMS: atom_id res chain seq x y z
N MET A 1 1.65 5.46 11.50
CA MET A 1 2.60 4.83 10.55
C MET A 1 2.07 4.97 9.13
N ASN A 2 2.92 5.35 8.20
CA ASN A 2 2.54 5.45 6.79
C ASN A 2 2.89 4.16 6.07
N ILE A 3 1.89 3.54 5.46
CA ILE A 3 2.05 2.26 4.76
C ILE A 3 1.72 2.46 3.28
N LEU A 4 2.58 1.95 2.42
CA LEU A 4 2.33 1.91 0.98
C LEU A 4 2.00 0.47 0.59
N LEU A 5 0.83 0.27 -0.01
CA LEU A 5 0.42 -1.02 -0.54
C LEU A 5 0.60 -0.99 -2.05
N ILE A 6 1.45 -1.85 -2.58
CA ILE A 6 1.70 -1.93 -4.02
C ILE A 6 0.77 -2.98 -4.60
N ASP A 7 -0.11 -2.52 -5.47
CA ASP A 7 -1.10 -3.35 -6.14
C ASP A 7 -0.51 -3.96 -7.40
N ASN A 8 -0.38 -5.27 -7.42
CA ASN A 8 0.12 -6.01 -8.57
C ASN A 8 -1.03 -6.62 -9.37
N TYR A 9 -2.13 -5.87 -9.50
CA TYR A 9 -3.32 -6.30 -10.24
C TYR A 9 -3.96 -7.56 -9.67
N ASP A 10 -3.84 -7.72 -8.36
CA ASP A 10 -4.43 -8.83 -7.64
C ASP A 10 -5.79 -8.42 -7.09
N SER A 11 -6.81 -9.23 -7.31
CA SER A 11 -8.15 -8.95 -6.79
C SER A 11 -8.17 -8.93 -5.25
N PHE A 12 -7.20 -9.55 -4.61
CA PHE A 12 -7.08 -9.57 -3.16
C PHE A 12 -6.61 -8.23 -2.57
N THR A 13 -6.07 -7.35 -3.39
CA THR A 13 -5.51 -6.08 -2.92
C THR A 13 -6.53 -5.25 -2.15
N TYR A 14 -7.78 -5.23 -2.59
CA TYR A 14 -8.83 -4.46 -1.94
C TYR A 14 -9.07 -4.94 -0.51
N ASN A 15 -9.14 -6.25 -0.32
CA ASN A 15 -9.33 -6.83 1.01
C ASN A 15 -8.13 -6.55 1.90
N LEU A 16 -6.94 -6.66 1.34
CA LEU A 16 -5.70 -6.38 2.07
C LEU A 16 -5.63 -4.92 2.49
N PHE A 17 -6.04 -4.02 1.62
CA PHE A 17 -6.09 -2.59 1.93
C PHE A 17 -6.99 -2.34 3.15
N HIS A 18 -8.19 -2.90 3.15
CA HIS A 18 -9.12 -2.71 4.27
C HIS A 18 -8.56 -3.24 5.57
N TYR A 19 -7.92 -4.40 5.52
CA TYR A 19 -7.33 -5.01 6.69
C TYR A 19 -6.22 -4.13 7.27
N LEU A 20 -5.33 -3.65 6.42
CA LEU A 20 -4.23 -2.79 6.85
C LEU A 20 -4.73 -1.43 7.35
N ASP A 21 -5.75 -0.89 6.70
CA ASP A 21 -6.32 0.39 7.09
C ASP A 21 -6.92 0.32 8.50
N GLU A 22 -7.61 -0.77 8.80
CA GLU A 22 -8.16 -0.98 10.14
C GLU A 22 -7.07 -1.12 11.19
N LEU A 23 -6.05 -1.93 10.90
CA LEU A 23 -4.96 -2.15 11.84
C LEU A 23 -4.15 -0.89 12.11
N ASN A 24 -4.03 -0.02 11.12
CA ASN A 24 -3.20 1.18 11.21
C ASN A 24 -4.01 2.44 11.51
N ALA A 25 -5.32 2.32 11.69
CA ALA A 25 -6.23 3.46 11.91
C ALA A 25 -6.08 4.51 10.80
N GLY A 26 -5.98 4.06 9.54
CA GLY A 26 -5.75 4.91 8.39
C GLY A 26 -4.27 5.03 8.04
N GLY A 27 -3.95 5.88 7.08
CA GLY A 27 -2.57 6.10 6.67
C GLY A 27 -2.03 5.05 5.71
N VAL A 28 -2.90 4.34 5.00
CA VAL A 28 -2.51 3.37 3.98
C VAL A 28 -2.82 3.94 2.61
N ASP A 29 -1.80 4.04 1.76
CA ASP A 29 -1.96 4.46 0.38
C ASP A 29 -1.76 3.26 -0.54
N VAL A 30 -2.48 3.24 -1.65
CA VAL A 30 -2.39 2.18 -2.64
C VAL A 30 -1.86 2.75 -3.95
N VAL A 31 -0.88 2.07 -4.53
CA VAL A 31 -0.34 2.44 -5.85
C VAL A 31 -0.18 1.17 -6.67
N ARG A 32 -0.47 1.27 -7.97
CA ARG A 32 -0.26 0.14 -8.87
C ARG A 32 1.23 0.01 -9.18
N ASN A 33 1.67 -1.23 -9.42
CA ASN A 33 3.07 -1.52 -9.64
C ASN A 33 3.67 -0.80 -10.85
N ASP A 34 2.86 -0.49 -11.87
CA ASP A 34 3.31 0.22 -13.06
C ASP A 34 3.33 1.74 -12.88
N GLU A 35 2.77 2.22 -11.78
CA GLU A 35 2.76 3.65 -11.45
C GLU A 35 3.68 3.96 -10.26
N LEU A 36 4.49 3.01 -9.86
CA LEU A 36 5.34 3.13 -8.70
C LEU A 36 6.44 4.17 -8.93
N ASP A 37 6.57 5.08 -7.99
CA ASP A 37 7.65 6.07 -7.97
C ASP A 37 8.56 5.76 -6.79
N LEU A 38 9.78 5.35 -7.08
CA LEU A 38 10.72 4.94 -6.04
C LEU A 38 11.08 6.07 -5.08
N ASP A 39 11.05 7.31 -5.55
CA ASP A 39 11.32 8.44 -4.67
C ASP A 39 10.21 8.62 -3.64
N LYS A 40 8.98 8.30 -3.99
CA LYS A 40 7.86 8.38 -3.06
C LYS A 40 7.85 7.23 -2.08
N VAL A 41 8.36 6.06 -2.47
CA VAL A 41 8.42 4.89 -1.60
C VAL A 41 9.21 5.19 -0.34
N LYS A 42 10.23 6.01 -0.44
CA LYS A 42 11.08 6.36 0.70
C LYS A 42 10.34 7.11 1.81
N ASN A 43 9.20 7.69 1.49
CA ASN A 43 8.42 8.46 2.46
C ASN A 43 7.53 7.59 3.34
N TYR A 44 7.49 6.30 3.09
CA TYR A 44 6.64 5.37 3.82
C TYR A 44 7.44 4.58 4.84
N ASP A 45 6.79 4.31 5.97
CA ASP A 45 7.42 3.50 7.02
C ASP A 45 7.46 2.03 6.65
N LYS A 46 6.45 1.57 5.92
CA LYS A 46 6.38 0.19 5.46
C LYS A 46 5.83 0.12 4.05
N VAL A 47 6.28 -0.88 3.30
CA VAL A 47 5.80 -1.16 1.94
C VAL A 47 5.34 -2.60 1.91
N VAL A 48 4.13 -2.82 1.41
CA VAL A 48 3.53 -4.14 1.31
C VAL A 48 3.24 -4.44 -0.15
N LEU A 49 3.65 -5.63 -0.60
CA LEU A 49 3.34 -6.13 -1.94
C LEU A 49 2.16 -7.09 -1.87
N SER A 50 1.18 -6.85 -2.71
CA SER A 50 0.05 -7.79 -2.81
C SER A 50 0.22 -8.75 -3.98
#